data_234700bd4c12e1de0684707ea66c6c40
#
_entry.id   234700bd4c12e1de0684707ea66c6c40
#
_cell.length_a   1.000
_cell.length_b   1.000
_cell.length_c   1.000
_cell.angle_alpha   90.00
_cell.angle_beta   90.00
_cell.angle_gamma   90.00
#
_symmetry.space_group_name_H-M   'P 1'
#
loop_
_entity.id
_entity.type
_entity.pdbx_description
1 polymer ?
#
loop_
_entity_poly.entity_id
_entity_poly.type
_entity_poly.pdbx_seq_one_letter_code
_entity_poly.pdbx_strand_id
1 'polypeptide(L)'
;MALAARLTARFNASYEERPLITMMVTNALLGGIADTVAQVITAFRHRVVRKPGGAKDETVTVELHELGRKTPYYEKDSLSFGPSTGLPPAFDFERLTRFMGYGFCVAPIQFRWFKLLERLFPMSKTSSFGPALKRVALDQIAFAPFGVALFFTAMTVAEGGGRRAVSNKLRDMYLPTLKANYVVWPAVQLVNFRLMPVQYQLPFVSTVGIAWTAYLSLTNNTN
;
A
#
# COMPACT_ATOMS: atom_id res chain seq x y z
N MET A 1 20.97 -18.04 -3.38
CA MET A 1 20.80 -17.83 -4.84
C MET A 1 19.85 -18.84 -5.50
N ALA A 2 19.92 -20.15 -5.22
CA ALA A 2 19.07 -21.15 -5.88
C ALA A 2 17.55 -20.97 -5.67
N LEU A 3 17.10 -20.51 -4.49
CA LEU A 3 15.67 -20.28 -4.21
C LEU A 3 15.10 -19.12 -5.03
N ALA A 4 15.81 -17.98 -5.06
CA ALA A 4 15.38 -16.82 -5.83
C ALA A 4 15.29 -17.13 -7.33
N ALA A 5 16.30 -17.83 -7.88
CA ALA A 5 16.28 -18.26 -9.27
C ALA A 5 15.09 -19.19 -9.58
N ARG A 6 14.76 -20.13 -8.68
CA ARG A 6 13.58 -21.00 -8.84
C ARG A 6 12.27 -20.25 -8.79
N LEU A 7 12.12 -19.28 -7.88
CA LEU A 7 10.92 -18.45 -7.77
C LEU A 7 10.74 -17.58 -9.03
N THR A 8 11.82 -16.96 -9.52
CA THR A 8 11.79 -16.18 -10.76
C THR A 8 11.43 -17.05 -11.98
N ALA A 9 11.99 -18.24 -12.08
CA ALA A 9 11.69 -19.17 -13.17
C ALA A 9 10.21 -19.61 -13.14
N ARG A 10 9.68 -19.94 -11.96
CA ARG A 10 8.25 -20.28 -11.80
C ARG A 10 7.34 -19.11 -12.12
N PHE A 11 7.68 -17.92 -11.65
CA PHE A 11 6.93 -16.71 -11.97
C PHE A 11 6.88 -16.47 -13.48
N ASN A 12 8.03 -16.53 -14.17
CA ASN A 12 8.09 -16.33 -15.61
C ASN A 12 7.28 -17.38 -16.38
N ALA A 13 7.39 -18.66 -16.03
CA ALA A 13 6.59 -19.73 -16.63
C ALA A 13 5.09 -19.48 -16.44
N SER A 14 4.65 -19.16 -15.22
CA SER A 14 3.25 -18.85 -14.93
C SER A 14 2.78 -17.57 -15.66
N TYR A 15 3.65 -16.56 -15.79
CA TYR A 15 3.34 -15.34 -16.50
C TYR A 15 3.18 -15.56 -18.01
N GLU A 16 3.98 -16.41 -18.61
CA GLU A 16 3.85 -16.77 -20.03
C GLU A 16 2.52 -17.47 -20.33
N GLU A 17 2.10 -18.38 -19.45
CA GLU A 17 0.83 -19.10 -19.63
C GLU A 17 -0.40 -18.22 -19.33
N ARG A 18 -0.40 -17.52 -18.19
CA ARG A 18 -1.57 -16.80 -17.65
C ARG A 18 -1.18 -15.46 -17.01
N PRO A 19 -0.81 -14.44 -17.78
CA PRO A 19 -0.22 -13.21 -17.27
C PRO A 19 -1.12 -12.46 -16.26
N LEU A 20 -2.43 -12.36 -16.51
CA LEU A 20 -3.33 -11.66 -15.60
C LEU A 20 -3.49 -12.38 -14.27
N ILE A 21 -3.69 -13.69 -14.28
CA ILE A 21 -3.86 -14.46 -13.04
C ILE A 21 -2.58 -14.42 -12.22
N THR A 22 -1.43 -14.56 -12.86
CA THR A 22 -0.13 -14.47 -12.20
C THR A 22 0.05 -13.12 -11.51
N MET A 23 -0.32 -12.02 -12.17
CA MET A 23 -0.28 -10.68 -11.57
C MET A 23 -1.25 -10.55 -10.39
N MET A 24 -2.48 -11.05 -10.52
CA MET A 24 -3.48 -11.02 -9.45
C MET A 24 -3.01 -11.76 -8.20
N VAL A 25 -2.54 -12.98 -8.36
CA VAL A 25 -2.03 -13.80 -7.24
C VAL A 25 -0.79 -13.15 -6.62
N THR A 26 0.18 -12.73 -7.43
CA THR A 26 1.40 -12.09 -6.94
C THR A 26 1.08 -10.82 -6.15
N ASN A 27 0.19 -9.98 -6.67
CA ASN A 27 -0.17 -8.72 -6.00
C ASN A 27 -0.97 -8.96 -4.71
N ALA A 28 -1.82 -9.98 -4.67
CA ALA A 28 -2.52 -10.41 -3.46
C ALA A 28 -1.53 -10.86 -2.37
N LEU A 29 -0.54 -11.68 -2.73
CA LEU A 29 0.50 -12.14 -1.79
C LEU A 29 1.35 -10.97 -1.28
N LEU A 30 1.77 -10.06 -2.16
CA LEU A 30 2.55 -8.88 -1.77
C LEU A 30 1.71 -7.92 -0.89
N GLY A 31 0.42 -7.77 -1.17
CA GLY A 31 -0.51 -7.02 -0.31
C GLY A 31 -0.65 -7.63 1.08
N GLY A 32 -0.74 -8.96 1.17
CA GLY A 32 -0.74 -9.68 2.44
C GLY A 32 0.57 -9.52 3.23
N ILE A 33 1.72 -9.56 2.54
CA ILE A 33 3.02 -9.30 3.16
C ILE A 33 3.09 -7.86 3.68
N ALA A 34 2.63 -6.88 2.90
CA ALA A 34 2.63 -5.48 3.30
C ALA A 34 1.81 -5.25 4.58
N ASP A 35 0.60 -5.82 4.64
CA ASP A 35 -0.25 -5.70 5.81
C ASP A 35 0.33 -6.45 7.03
N THR A 36 0.87 -7.65 6.83
CA THR A 36 1.56 -8.41 7.90
C THR A 36 2.71 -7.60 8.49
N VAL A 37 3.56 -7.01 7.64
CA VAL A 37 4.68 -6.16 8.09
C VAL A 37 4.17 -4.96 8.89
N ALA A 38 3.12 -4.29 8.42
CA ALA A 38 2.52 -3.16 9.13
C ALA A 38 1.97 -3.57 10.51
N GLN A 39 1.26 -4.69 10.60
CA GLN A 39 0.72 -5.21 11.86
C GLN A 39 1.83 -5.59 12.85
N VAL A 40 2.88 -6.27 12.36
CA VAL A 40 4.05 -6.66 13.15
C VAL A 40 4.78 -5.42 13.70
N ILE A 41 5.03 -4.41 12.87
CA ILE A 41 5.65 -3.14 13.30
C ILE A 41 4.82 -2.49 14.40
N THR A 42 3.51 -2.40 14.22
CA THR A 42 2.60 -1.84 15.22
C THR A 42 2.65 -2.62 16.54
N ALA A 43 2.62 -3.95 16.49
CA ALA A 43 2.69 -4.80 17.67
C ALA A 43 4.04 -4.66 18.42
N PHE A 44 5.17 -4.58 17.69
CA PHE A 44 6.49 -4.35 18.30
C PHE A 44 6.56 -3.00 19.00
N ARG A 45 6.02 -1.94 18.42
CA ARG A 45 6.01 -0.60 19.02
C ARG A 45 5.24 -0.56 20.32
N HIS A 46 4.09 -1.20 20.39
CA HIS A 46 3.34 -1.33 21.64
C HIS A 46 4.16 -2.00 22.76
N ARG A 47 5.05 -2.93 22.41
CA ARG A 47 5.95 -3.58 23.38
C ARG A 47 7.11 -2.69 23.82
N VAL A 48 7.69 -1.89 22.91
CA VAL A 48 8.88 -1.06 23.18
C VAL A 48 8.54 0.18 23.99
N VAL A 49 7.41 0.83 23.74
CA VAL A 49 6.94 2.00 24.49
C VAL A 49 6.64 1.64 25.94
N ARG A 50 6.41 0.37 26.24
CA ARG A 50 6.10 -0.15 27.57
C ARG A 50 7.35 -0.79 28.22
N LYS A 51 8.45 -0.02 28.45
CA LYS A 51 9.51 -0.46 29.38
C LYS A 51 8.97 -0.47 30.80
N PRO A 52 9.12 -1.57 31.57
CA PRO A 52 8.75 -1.62 32.97
C PRO A 52 9.79 -0.85 33.77
N GLY A 53 9.44 0.30 34.29
CA GLY A 53 10.31 1.07 35.18
C GLY A 53 9.92 2.54 35.24
N GLY A 54 8.85 2.86 35.96
CA GLY A 54 8.49 4.24 36.24
C GLY A 54 7.01 4.38 36.54
N ALA A 55 6.70 4.47 37.84
CA ALA A 55 5.35 4.70 38.33
C ALA A 55 4.77 6.03 37.85
N LYS A 56 3.43 6.03 37.78
CA LYS A 56 2.45 7.11 37.66
C LYS A 56 1.96 7.42 36.25
N ASP A 57 0.83 6.81 35.98
CA ASP A 57 -0.47 7.42 35.69
C ASP A 57 -0.37 8.77 34.94
N GLU A 58 -0.21 8.66 33.64
CA GLU A 58 -0.74 9.60 32.67
C GLU A 58 -1.15 8.76 31.46
N THR A 59 -2.44 8.66 31.25
CA THR A 59 -3.03 8.20 30.01
C THR A 59 -2.55 9.10 28.88
N VAL A 60 -1.39 8.79 28.34
CA VAL A 60 -0.98 9.34 27.04
C VAL A 60 -1.85 8.65 26.00
N THR A 61 -3.02 9.21 25.79
CA THR A 61 -3.74 9.07 24.54
C THR A 61 -2.81 9.61 23.47
N VAL A 62 -2.06 8.70 22.82
CA VAL A 62 -1.36 9.06 21.60
C VAL A 62 -2.45 9.29 20.56
N GLU A 63 -2.96 10.51 20.56
CA GLU A 63 -3.77 11.00 19.46
C GLU A 63 -2.92 10.91 18.20
N LEU A 64 -3.39 10.14 17.25
CA LEU A 64 -3.01 10.24 15.84
C LEU A 64 -3.47 11.63 15.33
N HIS A 65 -2.82 12.69 15.77
CA HIS A 65 -3.35 14.04 15.68
C HIS A 65 -2.83 14.83 14.49
N GLU A 66 -2.23 14.23 13.46
CA GLU A 66 -1.84 15.05 12.31
C GLU A 66 -2.13 14.50 10.90
N LEU A 67 -2.95 13.44 10.79
CA LEU A 67 -3.52 13.10 9.47
C LEU A 67 -5.05 12.99 9.47
N GLY A 68 -5.71 13.77 10.30
CA GLY A 68 -7.17 13.84 10.23
C GLY A 68 -7.83 13.98 11.58
N ARG A 69 -8.30 15.18 11.82
CA ARG A 69 -9.29 15.52 12.84
C ARG A 69 -10.35 14.42 12.93
N LYS A 70 -10.55 13.88 14.14
CA LYS A 70 -11.68 13.08 14.64
C LYS A 70 -12.77 12.77 13.61
N THR A 71 -12.77 11.55 13.08
CA THR A 71 -13.99 10.96 12.56
C THR A 71 -14.45 9.88 13.53
N PRO A 72 -15.64 9.95 14.09
CA PRO A 72 -16.17 8.99 15.09
C PRO A 72 -16.27 7.55 14.57
N TYR A 73 -16.14 7.35 13.25
CA TYR A 73 -16.33 6.06 12.59
C TYR A 73 -15.07 5.17 12.61
N TYR A 74 -13.87 5.75 12.63
CA TYR A 74 -12.62 4.95 12.67
C TYR A 74 -12.28 4.47 14.09
N GLU A 75 -12.81 5.14 15.08
CA GLU A 75 -12.58 4.84 16.49
C GLU A 75 -13.36 3.61 16.98
N LYS A 76 -14.42 3.20 16.26
CA LYS A 76 -15.31 2.13 16.74
C LYS A 76 -14.89 0.72 16.34
N ASP A 77 -14.18 0.54 15.20
CA ASP A 77 -13.83 -0.80 14.73
C ASP A 77 -12.33 -1.15 14.81
N SER A 78 -11.44 -0.16 14.87
CA SER A 78 -10.00 -0.43 15.06
C SER A 78 -9.49 -0.24 16.49
N LEU A 79 -10.34 0.28 17.41
CA LEU A 79 -10.01 0.55 18.81
C LEU A 79 -11.14 0.16 19.78
N SER A 80 -11.94 -0.83 19.44
CA SER A 80 -12.75 -1.50 20.44
C SER A 80 -11.84 -2.36 21.32
N PHE A 81 -10.90 -1.71 22.00
CA PHE A 81 -10.27 -2.29 23.14
C PHE A 81 -11.23 -2.14 24.32
N GLY A 82 -11.79 -3.24 24.74
CA GLY A 82 -12.21 -3.40 26.12
C GLY A 82 -11.10 -2.92 27.06
N PRO A 83 -11.32 -2.81 28.38
CA PRO A 83 -10.41 -2.21 29.33
C PRO A 83 -8.99 -2.69 29.07
N SER A 84 -8.08 -1.77 28.84
CA SER A 84 -6.70 -1.92 28.37
C SER A 84 -5.94 -3.00 29.13
N THR A 85 -6.00 -4.23 28.68
CA THR A 85 -5.23 -5.36 29.26
C THR A 85 -3.77 -5.31 28.87
N GLY A 86 -3.24 -4.17 28.49
CA GLY A 86 -1.80 -4.00 28.27
C GLY A 86 -1.11 -4.95 27.29
N LEU A 87 -1.85 -5.75 26.57
CA LEU A 87 -1.33 -6.68 25.55
C LEU A 87 -1.25 -5.99 24.19
N PRO A 88 -0.23 -6.32 23.36
CA PRO A 88 -0.19 -5.86 21.97
C PRO A 88 -1.47 -6.27 21.25
N PRO A 89 -1.93 -5.48 20.26
CA PRO A 89 -3.11 -5.84 19.49
C PRO A 89 -2.94 -7.23 18.86
N ALA A 90 -3.99 -8.04 18.92
CA ALA A 90 -4.01 -9.33 18.25
C ALA A 90 -3.87 -9.13 16.73
N PHE A 91 -3.32 -10.13 16.04
CA PHE A 91 -3.20 -10.10 14.60
C PHE A 91 -4.59 -10.12 13.94
N ASP A 92 -4.85 -9.13 13.07
CA ASP A 92 -6.13 -8.95 12.38
C ASP A 92 -6.11 -9.68 11.03
N PHE A 93 -6.66 -10.89 11.01
CA PHE A 93 -6.79 -11.71 9.80
C PHE A 93 -7.82 -11.14 8.80
N GLU A 94 -8.84 -10.45 9.30
CA GLU A 94 -9.87 -9.86 8.45
C GLU A 94 -9.28 -8.70 7.64
N ARG A 95 -8.50 -7.85 8.28
CA ARG A 95 -7.72 -6.80 7.63
C ARG A 95 -6.76 -7.39 6.58
N LEU A 96 -6.03 -8.45 6.92
CA LEU A 96 -5.15 -9.15 6.00
C LEU A 96 -5.90 -9.61 4.75
N THR A 97 -7.05 -10.27 4.91
CA THR A 97 -7.85 -10.75 3.77
C THR A 97 -8.39 -9.60 2.91
N ARG A 98 -8.77 -8.46 3.51
CA ARG A 98 -9.17 -7.24 2.78
C ARG A 98 -8.04 -6.71 1.90
N PHE A 99 -6.82 -6.61 2.44
CA PHE A 99 -5.64 -6.16 1.67
C PHE A 99 -5.28 -7.12 0.55
N MET A 100 -5.31 -8.43 0.79
CA MET A 100 -5.08 -9.45 -0.25
C MET A 100 -6.16 -9.37 -1.34
N GLY A 101 -7.43 -9.27 -0.96
CA GLY A 101 -8.54 -9.13 -1.88
C GLY A 101 -8.45 -7.87 -2.73
N TYR A 102 -8.11 -6.74 -2.12
CA TYR A 102 -7.85 -5.49 -2.85
C TYR A 102 -6.71 -5.66 -3.86
N GLY A 103 -5.57 -6.20 -3.42
CA GLY A 103 -4.43 -6.47 -4.30
C GLY A 103 -4.78 -7.36 -5.47
N PHE A 104 -5.58 -8.41 -5.23
CA PHE A 104 -6.07 -9.31 -6.27
C PHE A 104 -6.95 -8.58 -7.30
N CYS A 105 -7.91 -7.80 -6.84
CA CYS A 105 -8.88 -7.11 -7.71
C CYS A 105 -8.28 -5.92 -8.47
N VAL A 106 -7.30 -5.20 -7.89
CA VAL A 106 -6.70 -4.03 -8.55
C VAL A 106 -5.61 -4.39 -9.56
N ALA A 107 -4.98 -5.56 -9.39
CA ALA A 107 -3.88 -5.99 -10.25
C ALA A 107 -4.21 -5.99 -11.76
N PRO A 108 -5.36 -6.49 -12.25
CA PRO A 108 -5.70 -6.43 -13.67
C PRO A 108 -5.85 -5.00 -14.19
N ILE A 109 -6.33 -4.07 -13.37
CA ILE A 109 -6.47 -2.66 -13.75
C ILE A 109 -5.09 -2.05 -13.92
N GLN A 110 -4.23 -2.21 -12.94
CA GLN A 110 -2.87 -1.67 -12.92
C GLN A 110 -1.98 -2.29 -14.01
N PHE A 111 -2.10 -3.61 -14.23
CA PHE A 111 -1.37 -4.30 -15.29
C PHE A 111 -1.76 -3.82 -16.69
N ARG A 112 -3.07 -3.64 -16.94
CA ARG A 112 -3.56 -3.08 -18.22
C ARG A 112 -3.13 -1.64 -18.40
N TRP A 113 -3.10 -0.85 -17.31
CA TRP A 113 -2.59 0.50 -17.31
C TRP A 113 -1.11 0.57 -17.73
N PHE A 114 -0.25 -0.24 -17.13
CA PHE A 114 1.16 -0.28 -17.50
C PHE A 114 1.38 -0.72 -18.96
N LYS A 115 0.62 -1.71 -19.43
CA LYS A 115 0.64 -2.10 -20.86
C LYS A 115 0.17 -0.98 -21.78
N LEU A 116 -0.82 -0.20 -21.37
CA LEU A 116 -1.28 0.97 -22.13
C LEU A 116 -0.17 2.01 -22.22
N LEU A 117 0.49 2.34 -21.11
CA LEU A 117 1.61 3.27 -21.09
C LEU A 117 2.77 2.81 -21.97
N GLU A 118 3.06 1.50 -21.98
CA GLU A 118 4.07 0.92 -22.85
C GLU A 118 3.74 1.09 -24.35
N ARG A 119 2.48 0.90 -24.71
CA ARG A 119 2.00 1.09 -26.10
C ARG A 119 2.00 2.56 -26.53
N LEU A 120 1.60 3.47 -25.64
CA LEU A 120 1.55 4.90 -25.93
C LEU A 120 2.94 5.53 -26.05
N PHE A 121 3.88 5.07 -25.24
CA PHE A 121 5.24 5.61 -25.19
C PHE A 121 6.28 4.49 -25.28
N PRO A 122 6.45 3.88 -26.46
CA PRO A 122 7.39 2.78 -26.62
C PRO A 122 8.85 3.26 -26.36
N MET A 123 9.62 2.41 -25.70
CA MET A 123 11.03 2.70 -25.46
C MET A 123 11.86 2.31 -26.66
N SER A 124 12.76 3.21 -27.07
CA SER A 124 13.78 2.94 -28.11
C SER A 124 15.13 2.70 -27.45
N LYS A 125 16.01 1.93 -28.12
CA LYS A 125 17.39 1.73 -27.69
C LYS A 125 18.17 3.04 -27.61
N THR A 126 17.80 4.03 -28.42
CA THR A 126 18.48 5.34 -28.53
C THR A 126 17.94 6.38 -27.54
N SER A 127 16.68 6.24 -27.07
CA SER A 127 16.06 7.21 -26.16
C SER A 127 15.07 6.50 -25.23
N SER A 128 15.51 6.23 -24.01
CA SER A 128 14.67 5.60 -22.97
C SER A 128 14.15 6.60 -21.94
N PHE A 129 14.82 7.75 -21.76
CA PHE A 129 14.50 8.69 -20.69
C PHE A 129 13.23 9.50 -20.98
N GLY A 130 13.09 10.05 -22.20
CA GLY A 130 11.91 10.82 -22.59
C GLY A 130 10.59 10.02 -22.51
N PRO A 131 10.51 8.83 -23.13
CA PRO A 131 9.34 7.96 -22.97
C PRO A 131 9.04 7.59 -21.52
N ALA A 132 10.06 7.29 -20.70
CA ALA A 132 9.87 6.99 -19.29
C ALA A 132 9.25 8.18 -18.53
N LEU A 133 9.74 9.41 -18.73
CA LEU A 133 9.16 10.61 -18.13
C LEU A 133 7.69 10.84 -18.54
N LYS A 134 7.34 10.60 -19.80
CA LYS A 134 5.96 10.70 -20.29
C LYS A 134 5.05 9.67 -19.60
N ARG A 135 5.54 8.42 -19.42
CA ARG A 135 4.83 7.39 -18.66
C ARG A 135 4.62 7.83 -17.22
N VAL A 136 5.66 8.34 -16.54
CA VAL A 136 5.56 8.86 -15.17
C VAL A 136 4.57 10.00 -15.10
N ALA A 137 4.65 10.99 -15.99
CA ALA A 137 3.75 12.14 -15.98
C ALA A 137 2.28 11.70 -16.10
N LEU A 138 1.98 10.82 -17.06
CA LEU A 138 0.62 10.33 -17.26
C LEU A 138 0.15 9.45 -16.09
N ASP A 139 1.03 8.63 -15.53
CA ASP A 139 0.75 7.83 -14.34
C ASP A 139 0.41 8.71 -13.13
N GLN A 140 1.19 9.74 -12.88
CA GLN A 140 0.98 10.65 -11.73
C GLN A 140 -0.25 11.56 -11.92
N ILE A 141 -0.55 11.99 -13.14
CA ILE A 141 -1.70 12.87 -13.39
C ILE A 141 -3.02 12.09 -13.42
N ALA A 142 -3.02 10.88 -13.99
CA ALA A 142 -4.24 10.10 -14.19
C ALA A 142 -4.39 8.96 -13.18
N PHE A 143 -3.38 8.09 -13.06
CA PHE A 143 -3.51 6.85 -12.29
C PHE A 143 -3.33 7.06 -10.78
N ALA A 144 -2.43 7.92 -10.34
CA ALA A 144 -2.22 8.15 -8.91
C ALA A 144 -3.48 8.75 -8.23
N PRO A 145 -4.14 9.79 -8.76
CA PRO A 145 -5.41 10.28 -8.22
C PRO A 145 -6.51 9.21 -8.21
N PHE A 146 -6.66 8.50 -9.32
CA PHE A 146 -7.62 7.40 -9.43
C PHE A 146 -7.33 6.29 -8.42
N GLY A 147 -6.08 5.86 -8.30
CA GLY A 147 -5.65 4.79 -7.42
C GLY A 147 -5.89 5.11 -5.94
N VAL A 148 -5.59 6.34 -5.52
CA VAL A 148 -5.86 6.80 -4.13
C VAL A 148 -7.36 6.80 -3.84
N ALA A 149 -8.18 7.32 -4.76
CA ALA A 149 -9.63 7.31 -4.60
C ALA A 149 -10.20 5.88 -4.56
N LEU A 150 -9.72 5.01 -5.47
CA LEU A 150 -10.11 3.61 -5.52
C LEU A 150 -9.75 2.86 -4.24
N PHE A 151 -8.54 3.08 -3.70
CA PHE A 151 -8.08 2.45 -2.48
C PHE A 151 -8.99 2.80 -1.29
N PHE A 152 -9.19 4.09 -1.02
CA PHE A 152 -10.03 4.50 0.10
C PHE A 152 -11.48 4.04 -0.06
N THR A 153 -12.01 4.10 -1.27
CA THR A 153 -13.37 3.63 -1.55
C THR A 153 -13.51 2.13 -1.30
N ALA A 154 -12.62 1.34 -1.91
CA ALA A 154 -12.65 -0.12 -1.81
C ALA A 154 -12.46 -0.61 -0.37
N MET A 155 -11.47 -0.04 0.36
CA MET A 155 -11.21 -0.43 1.75
C MET A 155 -12.37 -0.03 2.67
N THR A 156 -12.91 1.18 2.54
CA THR A 156 -14.05 1.62 3.35
C THR A 156 -15.30 0.75 3.11
N VAL A 157 -15.56 0.38 1.85
CA VAL A 157 -16.67 -0.53 1.53
C VAL A 157 -16.41 -1.94 2.07
N ALA A 158 -15.20 -2.45 1.97
CA ALA A 158 -14.81 -3.75 2.53
C ALA A 158 -14.89 -3.80 4.07
N GLU A 159 -14.78 -2.64 4.73
CA GLU A 159 -15.01 -2.45 6.16
C GLU A 159 -16.51 -2.31 6.55
N GLY A 160 -17.42 -2.45 5.57
CA GLY A 160 -18.87 -2.29 5.79
C GLY A 160 -19.34 -0.82 5.75
N GLY A 161 -18.47 0.12 5.38
CA GLY A 161 -18.81 1.54 5.31
C GLY A 161 -19.72 1.88 4.13
N GLY A 162 -20.75 2.70 4.39
CA GLY A 162 -21.65 3.21 3.37
C GLY A 162 -21.13 4.46 2.65
N ARG A 163 -21.95 5.03 1.77
CA ARG A 163 -21.61 6.22 0.97
C ARG A 163 -21.10 7.42 1.79
N ARG A 164 -21.68 7.65 2.97
CA ARG A 164 -21.24 8.75 3.87
C ARG A 164 -19.83 8.52 4.40
N ALA A 165 -19.51 7.27 4.79
CA ALA A 165 -18.16 6.90 5.28
C ALA A 165 -17.12 7.09 4.17
N VAL A 166 -17.40 6.64 2.94
CA VAL A 166 -16.54 6.83 1.78
C VAL A 166 -16.31 8.33 1.50
N SER A 167 -17.39 9.13 1.48
CA SER A 167 -17.28 10.58 1.24
C SER A 167 -16.43 11.28 2.30
N ASN A 168 -16.64 10.97 3.57
CA ASN A 168 -15.85 11.52 4.67
C ASN A 168 -14.38 11.10 4.55
N LYS A 169 -14.12 9.82 4.31
CA LYS A 169 -12.75 9.29 4.14
C LYS A 169 -12.01 9.96 2.99
N LEU A 170 -12.67 10.13 1.85
CA LEU A 170 -12.09 10.84 0.70
C LEU A 170 -11.83 12.31 1.02
N ARG A 171 -12.78 13.00 1.65
CA ARG A 171 -12.59 14.41 2.02
C ARG A 171 -11.41 14.63 2.95
N ASP A 172 -11.23 13.73 3.93
CA ASP A 172 -10.24 13.91 4.98
C ASP A 172 -8.85 13.38 4.58
N MET A 173 -8.80 12.28 3.82
CA MET A 173 -7.55 11.55 3.55
C MET A 173 -7.03 11.67 2.12
N TYR A 174 -7.87 12.03 1.14
CA TYR A 174 -7.48 12.00 -0.26
C TYR A 174 -6.33 12.94 -0.60
N LEU A 175 -6.48 14.24 -0.31
CA LEU A 175 -5.46 15.23 -0.62
C LEU A 175 -4.16 15.05 0.17
N PRO A 176 -4.17 14.79 1.49
CA PRO A 176 -2.95 14.49 2.24
C PRO A 176 -2.19 13.29 1.67
N THR A 177 -2.90 12.19 1.37
CA THR A 177 -2.29 10.99 0.80
C THR A 177 -1.73 11.23 -0.59
N LEU A 178 -2.45 11.95 -1.45
CA LEU A 178 -1.99 12.27 -2.80
C LEU A 178 -0.74 13.16 -2.77
N LYS A 179 -0.66 14.13 -1.87
CA LYS A 179 0.55 14.95 -1.66
C LYS A 179 1.74 14.08 -1.23
N ALA A 180 1.55 13.19 -0.27
CA ALA A 180 2.60 12.27 0.16
C ALA A 180 3.06 11.34 -0.98
N ASN A 181 2.13 10.83 -1.79
CA ASN A 181 2.44 10.05 -2.98
C ASN A 181 3.32 10.81 -3.96
N TYR A 182 3.02 12.06 -4.24
CA TYR A 182 3.81 12.87 -5.19
C TYR A 182 5.25 13.16 -4.74
N VAL A 183 5.57 12.99 -3.46
CA VAL A 183 6.95 13.12 -2.97
C VAL A 183 7.81 11.90 -3.34
N VAL A 184 7.24 10.70 -3.30
CA VAL A 184 8.00 9.44 -3.42
C VAL A 184 7.77 8.75 -4.77
N TRP A 185 6.51 8.62 -5.19
CA TRP A 185 6.14 7.76 -6.30
C TRP A 185 6.65 8.18 -7.67
N PRO A 186 6.84 9.48 -8.01
CA PRO A 186 7.45 9.85 -9.29
C PRO A 186 8.84 9.26 -9.51
N ALA A 187 9.68 9.26 -8.46
CA ALA A 187 11.02 8.66 -8.52
C ALA A 187 10.95 7.13 -8.66
N VAL A 188 10.07 6.48 -7.87
CA VAL A 188 9.85 5.04 -7.96
C VAL A 188 9.36 4.63 -9.34
N GLN A 189 8.37 5.34 -9.88
CA GLN A 189 7.83 5.06 -11.21
C GLN A 189 8.83 5.34 -12.35
N LEU A 190 9.73 6.31 -12.18
CA LEU A 190 10.80 6.54 -13.14
C LEU A 190 11.75 5.32 -13.21
N VAL A 191 12.16 4.79 -12.06
CA VAL A 191 12.95 3.56 -11.98
C VAL A 191 12.17 2.39 -12.58
N ASN A 192 10.91 2.24 -12.20
CA ASN A 192 10.01 1.18 -12.66
C ASN A 192 9.88 1.18 -14.20
N PHE A 193 9.49 2.30 -14.78
CA PHE A 193 9.26 2.36 -16.24
C PHE A 193 10.55 2.34 -17.07
N ARG A 194 11.68 2.76 -16.50
CA ARG A 194 12.94 2.78 -17.22
C ARG A 194 13.69 1.46 -17.18
N LEU A 195 13.66 0.77 -16.03
CA LEU A 195 14.54 -0.38 -15.78
C LEU A 195 13.78 -1.71 -15.74
N MET A 196 12.48 -1.71 -15.36
CA MET A 196 11.75 -2.95 -15.17
C MET A 196 10.98 -3.36 -16.43
N PRO A 197 11.19 -4.59 -16.94
CA PRO A 197 10.30 -5.19 -17.93
C PRO A 197 8.86 -5.24 -17.42
N VAL A 198 7.86 -5.14 -18.31
CA VAL A 198 6.44 -5.03 -17.97
C VAL A 198 5.97 -6.11 -16.98
N GLN A 199 6.47 -7.32 -17.13
CA GLN A 199 6.16 -8.44 -16.23
C GLN A 199 6.59 -8.23 -14.78
N TYR A 200 7.62 -7.41 -14.53
CA TYR A 200 8.13 -7.11 -13.18
C TYR A 200 7.68 -5.74 -12.65
N GLN A 201 7.04 -4.90 -13.47
CA GLN A 201 6.63 -3.54 -13.06
C GLN A 201 5.69 -3.56 -11.86
N LEU A 202 4.63 -4.38 -11.92
CA LEU A 202 3.68 -4.48 -10.82
C LEU A 202 4.28 -5.12 -9.57
N PRO A 203 4.99 -6.26 -9.62
CA PRO A 203 5.71 -6.80 -8.46
C PRO A 203 6.70 -5.82 -7.84
N PHE A 204 7.45 -5.07 -8.65
CA PHE A 204 8.39 -4.06 -8.17
C PHE A 204 7.70 -2.94 -7.37
N VAL A 205 6.66 -2.34 -7.96
CA VAL A 205 5.87 -1.27 -7.29
C VAL A 205 5.26 -1.77 -5.99
N SER A 206 4.70 -2.99 -5.97
CA SER A 206 4.12 -3.57 -4.76
C SER A 206 5.17 -3.85 -3.68
N THR A 207 6.38 -4.27 -4.07
CA THR A 207 7.49 -4.47 -3.13
C THR A 207 7.96 -3.14 -2.52
N VAL A 208 8.09 -2.09 -3.33
CA VAL A 208 8.40 -0.73 -2.82
C VAL A 208 7.26 -0.25 -1.90
N GLY A 209 6.01 -0.55 -2.24
CA GLY A 209 4.84 -0.27 -1.40
C GLY A 209 4.93 -0.89 0.00
N ILE A 210 5.48 -2.11 0.15
CA ILE A 210 5.74 -2.72 1.46
C ILE A 210 6.73 -1.87 2.27
N ALA A 211 7.86 -1.51 1.67
CA ALA A 211 8.87 -0.69 2.32
C ALA A 211 8.33 0.70 2.69
N TRP A 212 7.51 1.30 1.82
CA TRP A 212 6.83 2.57 2.07
C TRP A 212 5.87 2.49 3.25
N THR A 213 5.04 1.45 3.31
CA THR A 213 4.11 1.21 4.43
C THR A 213 4.87 1.01 5.75
N ALA A 214 5.96 0.25 5.72
CA ALA A 214 6.83 0.08 6.87
C ALA A 214 7.44 1.40 7.34
N TYR A 215 7.96 2.21 6.43
CA TYR A 215 8.49 3.55 6.72
C TYR A 215 7.43 4.46 7.35
N LEU A 216 6.24 4.56 6.76
CA LEU A 216 5.14 5.35 7.33
C LEU A 216 4.74 4.86 8.73
N SER A 217 4.68 3.55 8.94
CA SER A 217 4.40 2.98 10.26
C SER A 217 5.48 3.34 11.30
N LEU A 218 6.73 3.53 10.89
CA LEU A 218 7.83 3.92 11.77
C LEU A 218 7.87 5.43 12.04
N THR A 219 7.58 6.27 11.05
CA THR A 219 7.75 7.73 11.15
C THR A 219 6.55 8.46 11.75
N ASN A 220 5.32 7.98 11.54
CA ASN A 220 4.10 8.64 12.02
C ASN A 220 3.92 8.66 13.55
N ASN A 221 4.92 8.28 14.33
CA ASN A 221 4.88 8.25 15.78
C ASN A 221 6.13 8.88 16.45
N THR A 222 6.89 9.67 15.74
CA THR A 222 8.06 10.38 16.31
C THR A 222 7.78 11.86 16.64
N ASN A 223 6.52 12.31 16.45
CA ASN A 223 6.08 13.66 16.85
C ASN A 223 5.01 13.59 17.92
#